data_97132f9c8a4e7092df79b5a73eb94dcd
#
_entry.id   97132f9c8a4e7092df79b5a73eb94dcd
#
_cell.length_a   1.000
_cell.length_b   1.000
_cell.length_c   1.000
_cell.angle_alpha   90.00
_cell.angle_beta   90.00
_cell.angle_gamma   90.00
#
_symmetry.space_group_name_H-M   'P 1'
#
loop_
_entity.id
_entity.type
_entity.pdbx_description
1 polymer ?
#
loop_
_entity_poly.entity_id
_entity_poly.type
_entity_poly.pdbx_seq_one_letter_code
_entity_poly.pdbx_strand_id
1 'polypeptide(L)'
;LAFRNASAFEYLMSRFSTPDEIFGPVSISKLKDEDTYERIVDGYLPSATIAFLDEIRKAGPAIQNALLTIINEKIYRNGQFSIHVPLKGLIAASNELPAQGQGLEALWDRFLIRCLVGGIEDMGEFDRMISSTDETEPVVDEQLQITDEEYIRWEKEMAAIKIHYSIFE
;
A
#
# COMPACT_ATOMS: atom_id res chain seq x y z
N LEU A 1 -0.85 -13.72 4.56
CA LEU A 1 -1.38 -12.96 3.41
C LEU A 1 -2.39 -13.79 2.63
N ALA A 2 -3.43 -13.13 2.06
CA ALA A 2 -4.44 -13.81 1.25
C ALA A 2 -3.92 -14.23 -0.14
N PHE A 3 -2.82 -13.65 -0.61
CA PHE A 3 -2.18 -14.00 -1.88
C PHE A 3 -1.06 -14.99 -1.67
N ARG A 4 -1.00 -16.03 -2.49
CA ARG A 4 0.09 -17.00 -2.49
C ARG A 4 1.38 -16.34 -2.98
N ASN A 5 2.50 -16.59 -2.29
CA ASN A 5 3.82 -16.01 -2.61
C ASN A 5 3.87 -14.46 -2.61
N ALA A 6 2.96 -13.81 -1.89
CA ALA A 6 2.96 -12.36 -1.80
C ALA A 6 4.09 -11.84 -0.90
N SER A 7 4.74 -10.79 -1.34
CA SER A 7 5.60 -9.95 -0.50
C SER A 7 4.79 -8.84 0.16
N ALA A 8 5.02 -8.61 1.45
CA ALA A 8 4.40 -7.51 2.18
C ALA A 8 5.45 -6.43 2.49
N PHE A 9 5.01 -5.19 2.43
CA PHE A 9 5.76 -4.04 2.94
C PHE A 9 4.91 -3.30 3.96
N GLU A 10 5.43 -3.11 5.15
CA GLU A 10 4.76 -2.40 6.24
C GLU A 10 5.63 -1.25 6.71
N TYR A 11 5.04 -0.08 6.90
CA TYR A 11 5.78 1.07 7.36
C TYR A 11 4.90 2.05 8.14
N LEU A 12 5.39 2.49 9.31
CA LEU A 12 4.78 3.56 10.11
C LEU A 12 5.39 4.90 9.71
N MET A 13 4.59 5.74 9.08
CA MET A 13 5.00 7.07 8.64
C MET A 13 5.21 8.01 9.82
N SER A 14 6.22 8.84 9.71
CA SER A 14 6.49 9.96 10.60
C SER A 14 6.74 11.24 9.79
N ARG A 15 6.79 12.38 10.46
CA ARG A 15 7.17 13.65 9.81
C ARG A 15 8.62 13.66 9.29
N PHE A 16 9.42 12.73 9.77
CA PHE A 16 10.84 12.58 9.43
C PHE A 16 11.08 11.44 8.44
N SER A 17 10.02 10.73 8.04
CA SER A 17 10.14 9.62 7.09
C SER A 17 10.74 10.09 5.78
N THR A 18 11.70 9.33 5.29
CA THR A 18 12.46 9.62 4.08
C THR A 18 12.07 8.68 2.94
N PRO A 19 12.26 9.08 1.68
CA PRO A 19 12.07 8.19 0.55
C PRO A 19 12.92 6.91 0.61
N ASP A 20 14.08 6.94 1.26
CA ASP A 20 14.99 5.80 1.38
C ASP A 20 14.40 4.66 2.22
N GLU A 21 13.60 5.00 3.23
CA GLU A 21 12.95 4.02 4.11
C GLU A 21 11.78 3.31 3.44
N ILE A 22 11.18 3.92 2.43
CA ILE A 22 9.98 3.42 1.77
C ILE A 22 10.29 2.83 0.41
N PHE A 23 11.14 3.50 -0.37
CA PHE A 23 11.47 3.11 -1.74
C PHE A 23 12.85 2.47 -1.89
N GLY A 24 13.61 2.38 -0.79
CA GLY A 24 14.95 1.81 -0.73
C GLY A 24 16.08 2.84 -0.83
N PRO A 25 17.24 2.51 -0.24
CA PRO A 25 18.41 3.38 -0.24
C PRO A 25 19.05 3.47 -1.63
N VAL A 26 19.80 4.54 -1.86
CA VAL A 26 20.58 4.70 -3.10
C VAL A 26 21.69 3.67 -3.16
N SER A 27 21.86 3.01 -4.29
CA SER A 27 22.95 2.07 -4.55
C SER A 27 24.29 2.81 -4.68
N ILE A 28 25.15 2.66 -3.69
CA ILE A 28 26.46 3.30 -3.68
C ILE A 28 27.37 2.73 -4.80
N SER A 29 27.28 1.44 -5.09
CA SER A 29 28.05 0.81 -6.16
C SER A 29 27.67 1.37 -7.53
N LYS A 30 26.39 1.43 -7.86
CA LYS A 30 25.92 2.01 -9.12
C LYS A 30 26.28 3.48 -9.28
N LEU A 31 26.21 4.24 -8.18
CA LEU A 31 26.60 5.64 -8.20
C LEU A 31 28.10 5.82 -8.45
N LYS A 32 28.98 4.95 -7.89
CA LYS A 32 30.43 5.05 -8.04
C LYS A 32 30.95 4.46 -9.34
N ASP A 33 30.41 3.31 -9.73
CA ASP A 33 30.96 2.49 -10.82
C ASP A 33 30.31 2.80 -12.17
N GLU A 34 29.02 3.22 -12.15
CA GLU A 34 28.22 3.44 -13.36
C GLU A 34 27.75 4.91 -13.51
N ASP A 35 28.05 5.79 -12.55
CA ASP A 35 27.54 7.16 -12.47
C ASP A 35 26.01 7.26 -12.61
N THR A 36 25.30 6.22 -12.09
CA THR A 36 23.84 6.13 -12.15
C THR A 36 23.23 6.25 -10.77
N TYR A 37 22.18 7.07 -10.68
CA TYR A 37 21.40 7.24 -9.46
C TYR A 37 20.24 6.26 -9.44
N GLU A 38 20.43 5.12 -8.78
CA GLU A 38 19.40 4.10 -8.62
C GLU A 38 19.26 3.67 -7.17
N ARG A 39 18.05 3.27 -6.78
CA ARG A 39 17.74 2.74 -5.44
C ARG A 39 17.71 1.21 -5.46
N ILE A 40 18.04 0.62 -4.32
CA ILE A 40 17.87 -0.81 -4.07
C ILE A 40 16.43 -1.01 -3.64
N VAL A 41 15.59 -1.50 -4.53
CA VAL A 41 14.13 -1.59 -4.33
C VAL A 41 13.67 -2.92 -3.73
N ASP A 42 14.54 -3.93 -3.73
CA ASP A 42 14.23 -5.25 -3.18
C ASP A 42 13.98 -5.17 -1.66
N GLY A 43 12.85 -5.73 -1.21
CA GLY A 43 12.38 -5.62 0.17
C GLY A 43 11.70 -4.29 0.53
N TYR A 44 11.55 -3.36 -0.41
CA TYR A 44 10.87 -2.09 -0.22
C TYR A 44 9.55 -2.03 -1.01
N LEU A 45 8.76 -0.97 -0.79
CA LEU A 45 7.44 -0.82 -1.40
C LEU A 45 7.40 -1.06 -2.92
N PRO A 46 8.38 -0.64 -3.74
CA PRO A 46 8.35 -0.89 -5.18
C PRO A 46 8.42 -2.37 -5.58
N SER A 47 8.84 -3.27 -4.69
CA SER A 47 8.87 -4.72 -4.92
C SER A 47 7.74 -5.47 -4.23
N ALA A 48 6.89 -4.77 -3.47
CA ALA A 48 5.85 -5.39 -2.67
C ALA A 48 4.58 -5.72 -3.47
N THR A 49 3.96 -6.85 -3.13
CA THR A 49 2.64 -7.24 -3.64
C THR A 49 1.51 -6.57 -2.86
N ILE A 50 1.69 -6.47 -1.55
CA ILE A 50 0.76 -5.79 -0.62
C ILE A 50 1.57 -4.80 0.20
N ALA A 51 1.03 -3.60 0.38
CA ALA A 51 1.62 -2.62 1.28
C ALA A 51 0.63 -2.16 2.34
N PHE A 52 1.12 -2.00 3.58
CA PHE A 52 0.43 -1.35 4.67
C PHE A 52 1.22 -0.11 5.10
N LEU A 53 0.58 1.06 5.02
CA LEU A 53 1.18 2.33 5.40
C LEU A 53 0.39 2.95 6.54
N ASP A 54 0.95 2.89 7.72
CA ASP A 54 0.34 3.53 8.88
C ASP A 54 0.72 5.01 8.97
N GLU A 55 -0.16 5.81 9.53
CA GLU A 55 -0.02 7.27 9.65
C GLU A 55 0.31 7.97 8.31
N ILE A 56 -0.30 7.52 7.22
CA ILE A 56 -0.01 7.98 5.85
C ILE A 56 -0.07 9.51 5.69
N ARG A 57 -0.83 10.18 6.53
CA ARG A 57 -0.92 11.65 6.57
C ARG A 57 0.39 12.36 6.88
N LYS A 58 1.31 11.67 7.56
CA LYS A 58 2.62 12.21 7.90
C LYS A 58 3.63 12.14 6.76
N ALA A 59 3.27 11.50 5.63
CA ALA A 59 4.13 11.41 4.46
C ALA A 59 4.44 12.79 3.88
N GLY A 60 5.72 13.05 3.64
CA GLY A 60 6.14 14.28 2.97
C GLY A 60 5.78 14.30 1.47
N PRO A 61 5.80 15.47 0.80
CA PRO A 61 5.35 15.63 -0.59
C PRO A 61 6.07 14.70 -1.59
N ALA A 62 7.36 14.44 -1.39
CA ALA A 62 8.12 13.54 -2.26
C ALA A 62 7.59 12.11 -2.20
N ILE A 63 7.26 11.62 -1.01
CA ILE A 63 6.68 10.30 -0.79
C ILE A 63 5.28 10.23 -1.39
N GLN A 64 4.45 11.24 -1.15
CA GLN A 64 3.08 11.32 -1.67
C GLN A 64 3.05 11.27 -3.21
N ASN A 65 3.92 12.03 -3.89
CA ASN A 65 3.99 12.04 -5.34
C ASN A 65 4.43 10.69 -5.92
N ALA A 66 5.40 10.03 -5.28
CA ALA A 66 5.82 8.69 -5.68
C ALA A 66 4.70 7.66 -5.48
N LEU A 67 3.98 7.72 -4.34
CA LEU A 67 2.82 6.87 -4.08
C LEU A 67 1.71 7.08 -5.10
N LEU A 68 1.40 8.32 -5.47
CA LEU A 68 0.41 8.62 -6.51
C LEU A 68 0.76 7.94 -7.84
N THR A 69 2.01 8.01 -8.26
CA THR A 69 2.47 7.36 -9.49
C THR A 69 2.34 5.84 -9.39
N ILE A 70 2.74 5.26 -8.26
CA ILE A 70 2.64 3.81 -8.03
C ILE A 70 1.17 3.34 -8.02
N ILE A 71 0.29 4.06 -7.34
CA ILE A 71 -1.13 3.68 -7.24
C ILE A 71 -1.82 3.77 -8.60
N ASN A 72 -1.57 4.85 -9.36
CA ASN A 72 -2.25 5.11 -10.62
C ASN A 72 -1.68 4.31 -11.79
N GLU A 73 -0.36 4.23 -11.90
CA GLU A 73 0.33 3.74 -13.08
C GLU A 73 1.02 2.39 -12.86
N LYS A 74 1.12 1.94 -11.60
CA LYS A 74 1.91 0.76 -11.22
C LYS A 74 3.38 0.88 -11.64
N ILE A 75 3.90 2.11 -11.63
CA ILE A 75 5.26 2.41 -12.04
C ILE A 75 5.98 3.16 -10.91
N TYR A 76 7.21 2.76 -10.65
CA TYR A 76 8.15 3.49 -9.83
C TYR A 76 9.33 3.97 -10.69
N ARG A 77 9.65 5.26 -10.61
CA ARG A 77 10.79 5.84 -11.33
C ARG A 77 12.04 5.71 -10.48
N ASN A 78 12.96 4.86 -10.93
CA ASN A 78 14.22 4.56 -10.25
C ASN A 78 15.41 5.09 -11.08
N GLY A 79 15.78 6.34 -10.85
CA GLY A 79 16.78 7.03 -11.66
C GLY A 79 16.31 7.22 -13.09
N GLN A 80 17.04 6.65 -14.05
CA GLN A 80 16.71 6.70 -15.48
C GLN A 80 15.72 5.60 -15.90
N PHE A 81 15.44 4.62 -15.04
CA PHE A 81 14.59 3.48 -15.33
C PHE A 81 13.20 3.62 -14.72
N SER A 82 12.25 2.95 -15.33
CA SER A 82 10.91 2.78 -14.79
C SER A 82 10.71 1.31 -14.45
N ILE A 83 10.32 1.04 -13.21
CA ILE A 83 10.10 -0.31 -12.68
C ILE A 83 8.60 -0.51 -12.57
N HIS A 84 8.09 -1.63 -13.10
CA HIS A 84 6.71 -2.04 -12.86
C HIS A 84 6.57 -2.56 -11.43
N VAL A 85 5.65 -1.98 -10.67
CA VAL A 85 5.39 -2.33 -9.27
C VAL A 85 4.30 -3.39 -9.20
N PRO A 86 4.57 -4.58 -8.60
CA PRO A 86 3.60 -5.68 -8.56
C PRO A 86 2.49 -5.47 -7.52
N LEU A 87 2.24 -4.25 -7.10
CA LEU A 87 1.31 -3.90 -6.02
C LEU A 87 -0.13 -4.25 -6.39
N LYS A 88 -0.72 -5.21 -5.69
CA LYS A 88 -2.13 -5.64 -5.83
C LYS A 88 -3.04 -4.90 -4.84
N GLY A 89 -2.53 -4.58 -3.65
CA GLY A 89 -3.30 -3.90 -2.62
C GLY A 89 -2.45 -2.93 -1.80
N LEU A 90 -3.05 -1.78 -1.51
CA LEU A 90 -2.49 -0.79 -0.58
C LEU A 90 -3.52 -0.51 0.51
N ILE A 91 -3.13 -0.76 1.74
CA ILE A 91 -3.90 -0.44 2.93
C ILE A 91 -3.21 0.71 3.64
N ALA A 92 -3.97 1.69 4.07
CA ALA A 92 -3.43 2.80 4.82
C ALA A 92 -4.27 3.07 6.06
N ALA A 93 -3.62 3.48 7.14
CA ALA A 93 -4.28 3.94 8.36
C ALA A 93 -3.88 5.38 8.66
N SER A 94 -4.75 6.10 9.37
CA SER A 94 -4.48 7.44 9.87
C SER A 94 -5.43 7.76 11.01
N ASN A 95 -4.92 8.41 12.05
CA ASN A 95 -5.71 8.86 13.19
C ASN A 95 -6.49 10.16 12.91
N GLU A 96 -6.22 10.82 11.80
CA GLU A 96 -6.84 12.08 11.45
C GLU A 96 -7.30 12.09 10.00
N LEU A 97 -8.39 12.81 9.71
CA LEU A 97 -8.82 13.08 8.34
C LEU A 97 -7.93 14.15 7.68
N PRO A 98 -7.76 14.12 6.34
CA PRO A 98 -7.02 15.16 5.64
C PRO A 98 -7.69 16.53 5.83
N ALA A 99 -6.93 17.51 6.27
CA ALA A 99 -7.41 18.89 6.27
C ALA A 99 -7.31 19.46 4.86
N GLN A 100 -8.26 20.33 4.50
CA GLN A 100 -8.26 20.97 3.17
C GLN A 100 -6.98 21.81 2.98
N GLY A 101 -6.41 21.74 1.77
CA GLY A 101 -5.24 22.52 1.39
C GLY A 101 -3.89 21.98 1.86
N GLN A 102 -3.83 20.76 2.36
CA GLN A 102 -2.56 20.13 2.78
C GLN A 102 -1.90 19.24 1.71
N GLY A 103 -2.45 19.19 0.50
CA GLY A 103 -1.89 18.45 -0.62
C GLY A 103 -2.11 16.94 -0.58
N LEU A 104 -2.82 16.43 0.43
CA LEU A 104 -3.15 15.01 0.58
C LEU A 104 -4.42 14.59 -0.15
N GLU A 105 -5.19 15.55 -0.66
CA GLU A 105 -6.49 15.30 -1.27
C GLU A 105 -6.38 14.34 -2.46
N ALA A 106 -5.35 14.51 -3.30
CA ALA A 106 -5.14 13.66 -4.46
C ALA A 106 -4.84 12.19 -4.06
N LEU A 107 -4.07 11.99 -2.99
CA LEU A 107 -3.79 10.66 -2.47
C LEU A 107 -5.03 10.06 -1.80
N TRP A 108 -5.78 10.85 -1.05
CA TRP A 108 -7.02 10.45 -0.39
C TRP A 108 -8.08 9.97 -1.37
N ASP A 109 -8.22 10.64 -2.51
CA ASP A 109 -9.16 10.27 -3.57
C ASP A 109 -8.86 8.92 -4.23
N ARG A 110 -7.67 8.38 -4.05
CA ARG A 110 -7.28 7.07 -4.59
C ARG A 110 -7.68 5.91 -3.67
N PHE A 111 -8.04 6.18 -2.42
CA PHE A 111 -8.57 5.17 -1.52
C PHE A 111 -10.07 5.02 -1.73
N LEU A 112 -10.47 3.97 -2.45
CA LEU A 112 -11.86 3.70 -2.82
C LEU A 112 -12.70 3.26 -1.62
N ILE A 113 -12.10 2.48 -0.71
CA ILE A 113 -12.76 1.98 0.51
C ILE A 113 -12.22 2.77 1.69
N ARG A 114 -13.11 3.37 2.44
CA ARG A 114 -12.78 4.19 3.62
C ARG A 114 -13.64 3.72 4.79
N CYS A 115 -12.97 3.27 5.85
CA CYS A 115 -13.63 2.77 7.05
C CYS A 115 -13.28 3.66 8.23
N LEU A 116 -14.29 4.10 8.96
CA LEU A 116 -14.08 4.74 10.24
C LEU A 116 -14.05 3.64 11.32
N VAL A 117 -12.94 3.55 12.04
CA VAL A 117 -12.77 2.61 13.16
C VAL A 117 -12.98 3.39 14.45
N GLY A 118 -14.09 3.12 15.13
CA GLY A 118 -14.42 3.71 16.42
C GLY A 118 -13.78 2.94 17.59
N GLY A 119 -13.95 3.46 18.80
CA GLY A 119 -13.64 2.71 20.02
C GLY A 119 -14.61 1.57 20.24
N ILE A 120 -14.23 0.62 21.12
CA ILE A 120 -15.12 -0.46 21.56
C ILE A 120 -16.14 0.13 22.53
N GLU A 121 -17.44 0.05 22.19
CA GLU A 121 -18.55 0.57 23.00
C GLU A 121 -19.18 -0.51 23.88
N ASP A 122 -19.12 -1.76 23.44
CA ASP A 122 -19.67 -2.91 24.19
C ASP A 122 -18.68 -3.41 25.24
N MET A 123 -19.13 -3.46 26.51
CA MET A 123 -18.28 -3.91 27.62
C MET A 123 -17.90 -5.38 27.51
N GLY A 124 -18.74 -6.23 26.96
CA GLY A 124 -18.42 -7.65 26.76
C GLY A 124 -17.33 -7.86 25.70
N GLU A 125 -17.32 -7.04 24.67
CA GLU A 125 -16.24 -7.03 23.68
C GLU A 125 -14.95 -6.44 24.24
N PHE A 126 -15.06 -5.41 25.08
CA PHE A 126 -13.91 -4.85 25.78
C PHE A 126 -13.28 -5.89 26.71
N ASP A 127 -14.09 -6.58 27.54
CA ASP A 127 -13.62 -7.65 28.42
C ASP A 127 -12.97 -8.80 27.65
N ARG A 128 -13.52 -9.15 26.49
CA ARG A 128 -12.94 -10.17 25.61
C ARG A 128 -11.58 -9.72 25.07
N MET A 129 -11.46 -8.47 24.63
CA MET A 129 -10.20 -7.91 24.14
C MET A 129 -9.11 -7.93 25.21
N ILE A 130 -9.38 -7.47 26.42
CA ILE A 130 -8.39 -7.42 27.51
C ILE A 130 -8.08 -8.81 28.09
N SER A 131 -9.00 -9.77 27.94
CA SER A 131 -8.82 -11.15 28.40
C SER A 131 -8.16 -12.04 27.36
N SER A 132 -8.14 -11.61 26.09
CA SER A 132 -7.50 -12.37 25.03
C SER A 132 -5.99 -12.23 25.13
N THR A 133 -5.32 -13.37 25.29
CA THR A 133 -3.85 -13.48 25.29
C THR A 133 -3.34 -14.11 23.99
N ASP A 134 -4.21 -14.18 22.98
CA ASP A 134 -3.88 -14.81 21.70
C ASP A 134 -3.06 -13.86 20.85
N GLU A 135 -1.74 -14.07 20.82
CA GLU A 135 -0.78 -13.34 19.97
C GLU A 135 -0.55 -14.06 18.63
N THR A 136 -1.41 -15.01 18.28
CA THR A 136 -1.24 -15.77 17.03
C THR A 136 -1.53 -14.88 15.82
N GLU A 137 -0.55 -14.77 14.93
CA GLU A 137 -0.77 -14.12 13.63
C GLU A 137 -1.86 -14.89 12.86
N PRO A 138 -2.83 -14.17 12.25
CA PRO A 138 -3.87 -14.81 11.47
C PRO A 138 -3.26 -15.49 10.24
N VAL A 139 -3.37 -16.82 10.19
CA VAL A 139 -2.91 -17.62 9.06
C VAL A 139 -4.09 -17.90 8.14
N VAL A 140 -3.95 -17.52 6.87
CA VAL A 140 -4.93 -17.88 5.84
C VAL A 140 -4.65 -19.29 5.34
N ASP A 141 -5.66 -20.18 5.39
CA ASP A 141 -5.55 -21.53 4.85
C ASP A 141 -5.07 -21.47 3.39
N GLU A 142 -4.14 -22.36 3.01
CA GLU A 142 -3.59 -22.42 1.65
C GLU A 142 -4.67 -22.56 0.57
N GLN A 143 -5.78 -23.25 0.87
CA GLN A 143 -6.91 -23.44 -0.03
C GLN A 143 -7.70 -22.14 -0.28
N LEU A 144 -7.59 -21.18 0.62
CA LEU A 144 -8.25 -19.87 0.53
C LEU A 144 -7.33 -18.78 -0.01
N GLN A 145 -6.07 -19.12 -0.27
CA GLN A 145 -5.12 -18.17 -0.84
C GLN A 145 -5.38 -17.97 -2.34
N ILE A 146 -5.34 -16.73 -2.76
CA ILE A 146 -5.53 -16.31 -4.14
C ILE A 146 -4.24 -16.56 -4.93
N THR A 147 -4.30 -17.26 -6.04
CA THR A 147 -3.16 -17.45 -6.94
C THR A 147 -3.03 -16.28 -7.91
N ASP A 148 -1.86 -16.10 -8.51
CA ASP A 148 -1.66 -15.07 -9.54
C ASP A 148 -2.55 -15.28 -10.77
N GLU A 149 -2.80 -16.55 -11.15
CA GLU A 149 -3.67 -16.90 -12.28
C GLU A 149 -5.14 -16.50 -12.00
N GLU A 150 -5.62 -16.74 -10.77
CA GLU A 150 -6.96 -16.31 -10.36
C GLU A 150 -7.09 -14.79 -10.35
N TYR A 151 -6.08 -14.10 -9.82
CA TYR A 151 -6.08 -12.64 -9.81
C TYR A 151 -6.11 -12.04 -11.22
N ILE A 152 -5.25 -12.52 -12.13
CA ILE A 152 -5.22 -12.09 -13.53
C ILE A 152 -6.54 -12.40 -14.26
N ARG A 153 -7.16 -13.54 -13.95
CA ARG A 153 -8.48 -13.88 -14.49
C ARG A 153 -9.53 -12.86 -14.05
N TRP A 154 -9.57 -12.54 -12.75
CA TRP A 154 -10.51 -11.56 -12.21
C TRP A 154 -10.29 -10.15 -12.78
N GLU A 155 -9.04 -9.72 -12.97
CA GLU A 155 -8.77 -8.43 -13.62
C GLU A 155 -9.35 -8.38 -15.04
N LYS A 156 -9.21 -9.46 -15.81
CA LYS A 156 -9.81 -9.56 -17.15
C LYS A 156 -11.33 -9.57 -17.13
N GLU A 157 -11.92 -10.30 -16.19
CA GLU A 157 -13.37 -10.35 -16.00
C GLU A 157 -13.92 -8.96 -15.60
N MET A 158 -13.26 -8.27 -14.66
CA MET A 158 -13.63 -6.91 -14.26
C MET A 158 -13.53 -5.91 -15.42
N ALA A 159 -12.47 -5.99 -16.22
CA ALA A 159 -12.29 -5.12 -17.38
C ALA A 159 -13.35 -5.36 -18.48
N ALA A 160 -13.94 -6.55 -18.53
CA ALA A 160 -14.99 -6.90 -19.48
C ALA A 160 -16.39 -6.47 -19.02
N ILE A 161 -16.58 -6.07 -17.75
CA ILE A 161 -17.87 -5.64 -17.22
C ILE A 161 -18.27 -4.31 -17.88
N LYS A 162 -19.44 -4.32 -18.52
CA LYS A 162 -20.07 -3.10 -19.04
C LYS A 162 -20.99 -2.52 -17.97
N ILE A 163 -20.68 -1.34 -17.51
CA ILE A 163 -21.52 -0.60 -16.57
C ILE A 163 -22.74 -0.09 -17.35
N HIS A 164 -23.96 -0.44 -16.88
CA HIS A 164 -25.18 0.01 -17.51
C HIS A 164 -25.38 1.51 -17.29
N TYR A 165 -25.86 2.20 -18.32
CA TYR A 165 -26.00 3.66 -18.34
C TYR A 165 -26.83 4.23 -17.17
N SER A 166 -27.85 3.48 -16.71
CA SER A 166 -28.74 3.87 -15.60
C SER A 166 -28.06 3.99 -14.21
N ILE A 167 -26.77 3.66 -14.11
CA ILE A 167 -25.99 3.85 -12.85
C ILE A 167 -25.47 5.29 -12.75
N PHE A 168 -25.49 6.04 -13.85
CA PHE A 168 -24.98 7.41 -13.91
C PHE A 168 -26.11 8.48 -13.83
N GLU A 169 -27.37 8.06 -13.68
CA GLU A 169 -28.53 8.90 -13.38
C GLU A 169 -28.83 8.93 -11.87
#